data_a14d9921da4c718de60e796e90b5acd5
#
_entry.id   a14d9921da4c718de60e796e90b5acd5
#
_cell.length_a   1.000
_cell.length_b   1.000
_cell.length_c   1.000
_cell.angle_alpha   90.00
_cell.angle_beta   90.00
_cell.angle_gamma   90.00
#
_symmetry.space_group_name_H-M   'P 1'
#
loop_
_entity.id
_entity.type
_entity.pdbx_description
1 polymer ?
#
loop_
_entity_poly.entity_id
_entity_poly.type
_entity_poly.pdbx_seq_one_letter_code
_entity_poly.pdbx_strand_id
1 'polypeptide(L)'
;ARQNQKHITNVDLYEAINKVIIGPQKKSRVVTESDKRITAYHEAGHAILARLLPGCDPVHEVSIIPRGMAAGYTMTRPDTDSNHIEKSKLLDDIVMTLGGRVAEELIIKDIGAGASNDISVVTERARKMVTEWGMSDVLGPVNYGDGDQVFIGRDMQTRSVYSETTATL
;
A
#
# COMPACT_ATOMS: atom_id res chain seq x y z
N ALA A 1 -19.05 -25.74 8.83
CA ALA A 1 -18.71 -27.13 9.08
C ALA A 1 -17.58 -27.30 10.11
N ARG A 2 -16.41 -26.67 9.99
CA ARG A 2 -15.29 -26.82 10.96
C ARG A 2 -15.55 -26.24 12.35
N GLN A 3 -16.41 -25.22 12.47
CA GLN A 3 -16.75 -24.55 13.73
C GLN A 3 -18.06 -25.02 14.34
N ASN A 4 -18.68 -26.05 13.76
CA ASN A 4 -19.95 -26.64 14.20
C ASN A 4 -21.13 -25.65 14.33
N GLN A 5 -21.04 -24.53 13.58
CA GLN A 5 -22.08 -23.50 13.53
C GLN A 5 -23.20 -23.92 12.56
N LYS A 6 -24.45 -23.61 12.93
CA LYS A 6 -25.62 -23.88 12.09
C LYS A 6 -25.91 -22.79 11.05
N HIS A 7 -25.37 -21.60 11.26
CA HIS A 7 -25.57 -20.42 10.39
C HIS A 7 -24.25 -19.71 10.13
N ILE A 8 -24.13 -19.09 8.97
CA ILE A 8 -23.02 -18.18 8.63
C ILE A 8 -23.40 -16.79 9.12
N THR A 9 -22.54 -16.18 9.90
CA THR A 9 -22.71 -14.80 10.40
C THR A 9 -21.92 -13.80 9.55
N ASN A 10 -22.22 -12.51 9.67
CA ASN A 10 -21.42 -11.47 9.05
C ASN A 10 -19.95 -11.51 9.50
N VAL A 11 -19.70 -11.87 10.76
CA VAL A 11 -18.33 -12.04 11.29
C VAL A 11 -17.59 -13.14 10.52
N ASP A 12 -18.26 -14.27 10.23
CA ASP A 12 -17.63 -15.34 9.46
C ASP A 12 -17.32 -14.92 8.02
N LEU A 13 -18.19 -14.09 7.42
CA LEU A 13 -17.96 -13.55 6.09
C LEU A 13 -16.76 -12.58 6.07
N TYR A 14 -16.70 -11.66 7.04
CA TYR A 14 -15.57 -10.74 7.17
C TYR A 14 -14.25 -11.48 7.39
N GLU A 15 -14.24 -12.48 8.29
CA GLU A 15 -13.04 -13.27 8.53
C GLU A 15 -12.63 -14.07 7.28
N ALA A 16 -13.58 -14.57 6.50
CA ALA A 16 -13.30 -15.25 5.24
C ALA A 16 -12.68 -14.29 4.19
N ILE A 17 -13.22 -13.09 4.07
CA ILE A 17 -12.70 -12.04 3.18
C ILE A 17 -11.28 -11.65 3.60
N ASN A 18 -11.06 -11.33 4.88
CA ASN A 18 -9.76 -10.97 5.41
C ASN A 18 -8.73 -12.09 5.22
N LYS A 19 -9.15 -13.34 5.36
CA LYS A 19 -8.28 -14.51 5.12
C LYS A 19 -7.85 -14.62 3.66
N VAL A 20 -8.69 -14.23 2.72
CA VAL A 20 -8.37 -14.26 1.28
C VAL A 20 -7.49 -13.08 0.89
N ILE A 21 -7.81 -11.88 1.37
CA ILE A 21 -7.12 -10.63 0.97
C ILE A 21 -5.76 -10.50 1.66
N ILE A 22 -5.71 -10.68 3.00
CA ILE A 22 -4.51 -10.41 3.81
C ILE A 22 -3.81 -11.70 4.21
N GLY A 23 -4.57 -12.80 4.30
CA GLY A 23 -4.09 -14.09 4.75
C GLY A 23 -4.61 -14.51 6.14
N PRO A 24 -4.32 -15.75 6.55
CA PRO A 24 -4.78 -16.27 7.84
C PRO A 24 -4.08 -15.60 9.02
N GLN A 25 -4.80 -15.47 10.15
CA GLN A 25 -4.20 -15.00 11.42
C GLN A 25 -3.10 -15.95 11.89
N LYS A 26 -1.97 -15.40 12.30
CA LYS A 26 -0.85 -16.16 12.90
C LYS A 26 -1.02 -16.27 14.40
N LYS A 27 -1.87 -17.15 14.86
CA LYS A 27 -2.21 -17.33 16.29
C LYS A 27 -1.05 -17.86 17.14
N SER A 28 -0.05 -18.49 16.54
CA SER A 28 1.11 -19.05 17.24
C SER A 28 2.31 -18.11 17.32
N ARG A 29 2.26 -16.93 16.71
CA ARG A 29 3.35 -15.97 16.76
C ARG A 29 3.34 -15.25 18.11
N VAL A 30 4.41 -15.39 18.86
CA VAL A 30 4.65 -14.58 20.07
C VAL A 30 5.18 -13.23 19.62
N VAL A 31 4.37 -12.19 19.78
CA VAL A 31 4.74 -10.80 19.45
C VAL A 31 5.14 -10.10 20.73
N THR A 32 6.31 -9.44 20.74
CA THR A 32 6.77 -8.68 21.91
C THR A 32 5.92 -7.42 22.10
N GLU A 33 5.89 -6.88 23.32
CA GLU A 33 5.19 -5.60 23.59
C GLU A 33 5.80 -4.44 22.81
N SER A 34 7.12 -4.46 22.58
CA SER A 34 7.81 -3.50 21.73
C SER A 34 7.30 -3.57 20.30
N ASP A 35 7.22 -4.78 19.70
CA ASP A 35 6.74 -4.95 18.35
C ASP A 35 5.28 -4.52 18.20
N LYS A 36 4.43 -4.86 19.18
CA LYS A 36 3.02 -4.41 19.20
C LYS A 36 2.91 -2.90 19.21
N ARG A 37 3.75 -2.24 20.01
CA ARG A 37 3.78 -0.78 20.10
C ARG A 37 4.21 -0.15 18.78
N ILE A 38 5.29 -0.65 18.16
CA ILE A 38 5.76 -0.16 16.86
C ILE A 38 4.66 -0.33 15.82
N THR A 39 4.10 -1.53 15.71
CA THR A 39 3.01 -1.82 14.78
C THR A 39 1.79 -0.92 15.01
N ALA A 40 1.41 -0.69 16.28
CA ALA A 40 0.25 0.14 16.60
C ALA A 40 0.43 1.60 16.14
N TYR A 41 1.60 2.18 16.33
CA TYR A 41 1.89 3.53 15.85
C TYR A 41 1.99 3.59 14.33
N HIS A 42 2.58 2.58 13.70
CA HIS A 42 2.64 2.46 12.25
C HIS A 42 1.24 2.45 11.63
N GLU A 43 0.39 1.53 12.06
CA GLU A 43 -0.99 1.43 11.55
C GLU A 43 -1.83 2.67 11.89
N ALA A 44 -1.62 3.26 13.06
CA ALA A 44 -2.28 4.52 13.42
C ALA A 44 -1.88 5.67 12.49
N GLY A 45 -0.63 5.70 12.03
CA GLY A 45 -0.15 6.67 11.05
C GLY A 45 -0.94 6.62 9.75
N HIS A 46 -1.10 5.43 9.19
CA HIS A 46 -1.93 5.21 8.00
C HIS A 46 -3.39 5.61 8.25
N ALA A 47 -3.97 5.17 9.36
CA ALA A 47 -5.38 5.40 9.67
C ALA A 47 -5.70 6.89 9.88
N ILE A 48 -4.83 7.64 10.56
CA ILE A 48 -4.99 9.08 10.78
C ILE A 48 -4.96 9.82 9.44
N LEU A 49 -3.99 9.53 8.58
CA LEU A 49 -3.87 10.19 7.29
C LEU A 49 -5.02 9.81 6.36
N ALA A 50 -5.42 8.54 6.32
CA ALA A 50 -6.59 8.12 5.57
C ALA A 50 -7.87 8.85 6.01
N ARG A 51 -7.99 9.20 7.30
CA ARG A 51 -9.15 9.95 7.81
C ARG A 51 -9.11 11.44 7.50
N LEU A 52 -7.90 12.02 7.41
CA LEU A 52 -7.71 13.47 7.25
C LEU A 52 -7.60 13.91 5.79
N LEU A 53 -7.07 13.06 4.91
CA LEU A 53 -6.87 13.38 3.50
C LEU A 53 -8.15 13.13 2.69
N PRO A 54 -8.62 14.11 1.93
CA PRO A 54 -9.91 14.04 1.25
C PRO A 54 -9.96 13.01 0.12
N GLY A 55 -8.81 12.71 -0.51
CA GLY A 55 -8.72 11.73 -1.59
C GLY A 55 -8.58 10.29 -1.13
N CYS A 56 -8.35 10.05 0.17
CA CYS A 56 -8.22 8.70 0.69
C CYS A 56 -9.58 8.03 0.91
N ASP A 57 -9.61 6.71 0.67
CA ASP A 57 -10.78 5.91 0.99
C ASP A 57 -10.94 5.77 2.52
N PRO A 58 -12.19 5.67 3.03
CA PRO A 58 -12.43 5.53 4.47
C PRO A 58 -11.76 4.31 5.08
N VAL A 59 -11.26 4.46 6.30
CA VAL A 59 -10.70 3.35 7.07
C VAL A 59 -11.81 2.39 7.46
N HIS A 60 -11.68 1.14 7.05
CA HIS A 60 -12.61 0.07 7.36
C HIS A 60 -12.18 -0.75 8.58
N GLU A 61 -10.89 -1.08 8.65
CA GLU A 61 -10.34 -1.89 9.74
C GLU A 61 -8.88 -1.54 9.99
N VAL A 62 -8.49 -1.49 11.26
CA VAL A 62 -7.09 -1.38 11.69
C VAL A 62 -6.80 -2.52 12.65
N SER A 63 -5.72 -3.25 12.45
CA SER A 63 -5.37 -4.40 13.29
C SER A 63 -3.87 -4.49 13.50
N ILE A 64 -3.49 -4.80 14.74
CA ILE A 64 -2.10 -5.15 15.12
C ILE A 64 -1.92 -6.67 15.25
N ILE A 65 -2.91 -7.45 14.84
CA ILE A 65 -2.84 -8.91 14.85
C ILE A 65 -2.17 -9.37 13.55
N PRO A 66 -1.05 -10.09 13.63
CA PRO A 66 -0.34 -10.54 12.43
C PRO A 66 -1.19 -11.46 11.54
N ARG A 67 -1.23 -11.15 10.24
CA ARG A 67 -1.86 -11.96 9.20
C ARG A 67 -0.92 -12.12 8.00
N GLY A 68 -0.90 -13.30 7.41
CA GLY A 68 -0.04 -13.56 6.25
C GLY A 68 1.42 -13.13 6.51
N MET A 69 1.95 -12.20 5.74
CA MET A 69 3.28 -11.62 5.94
C MET A 69 3.27 -10.31 6.74
N ALA A 70 2.09 -9.73 6.99
CA ALA A 70 1.94 -8.46 7.69
C ALA A 70 1.99 -8.63 9.22
N ALA A 71 2.63 -7.67 9.91
CA ALA A 71 2.64 -7.58 11.36
C ALA A 71 1.36 -6.94 11.91
N GLY A 72 0.80 -5.99 11.18
CA GLY A 72 -0.49 -5.36 11.33
C GLY A 72 -1.03 -4.99 9.96
N TYR A 73 -2.15 -4.31 9.89
CA TYR A 73 -2.68 -3.74 8.65
C TYR A 73 -3.71 -2.65 8.93
N THR A 74 -3.74 -1.69 8.03
CA THR A 74 -4.81 -0.70 7.91
C THR A 74 -5.51 -0.92 6.59
N MET A 75 -6.79 -1.29 6.65
CA MET A 75 -7.61 -1.53 5.48
C MET A 75 -8.51 -0.32 5.23
N THR A 76 -8.40 0.26 4.05
CA THR A 76 -9.34 1.25 3.53
C THR A 76 -10.30 0.58 2.55
N ARG A 77 -11.48 1.13 2.40
CA ARG A 77 -12.48 0.61 1.47
C ARG A 77 -13.21 1.78 0.82
N PRO A 78 -13.28 1.84 -0.51
CA PRO A 78 -14.05 2.86 -1.20
C PRO A 78 -15.54 2.74 -0.88
N ASP A 79 -16.18 3.87 -0.63
CA ASP A 79 -17.63 3.95 -0.42
C ASP A 79 -18.40 3.94 -1.75
N THR A 80 -17.71 4.28 -2.84
CA THR A 80 -18.30 4.36 -4.19
C THR A 80 -17.37 3.72 -5.21
N ASP A 81 -17.96 3.08 -6.22
CA ASP A 81 -17.22 2.57 -7.38
C ASP A 81 -16.87 3.73 -8.30
N SER A 82 -15.63 4.20 -8.26
CA SER A 82 -15.10 5.18 -9.21
C SER A 82 -14.22 4.50 -10.25
N ASN A 83 -14.48 4.76 -11.52
CA ASN A 83 -13.66 4.27 -12.63
C ASN A 83 -12.51 5.22 -12.96
N HIS A 84 -12.44 6.39 -12.33
CA HIS A 84 -11.41 7.39 -12.57
C HIS A 84 -10.61 7.64 -11.31
N ILE A 85 -9.28 7.59 -11.45
CA ILE A 85 -8.35 7.89 -10.37
C ILE A 85 -7.62 9.18 -10.72
N GLU A 86 -7.88 10.23 -9.96
CA GLU A 86 -7.30 11.54 -10.16
C GLU A 86 -5.89 11.64 -9.57
N LYS A 87 -5.07 12.58 -10.11
CA LYS A 87 -3.73 12.87 -9.59
C LYS A 87 -3.74 13.21 -8.09
N SER A 88 -4.75 13.99 -7.65
CA SER A 88 -4.92 14.36 -6.24
C SER A 88 -5.11 13.15 -5.33
N LYS A 89 -5.98 12.19 -5.74
CA LYS A 89 -6.19 10.95 -5.00
C LYS A 89 -4.91 10.13 -4.89
N LEU A 90 -4.14 10.01 -5.98
CA LEU A 90 -2.87 9.27 -5.97
C LEU A 90 -1.84 9.92 -5.05
N LEU A 91 -1.79 11.25 -4.98
CA LEU A 91 -0.91 11.98 -4.06
C LEU A 91 -1.32 11.75 -2.60
N ASP A 92 -2.61 11.85 -2.30
CA ASP A 92 -3.14 11.57 -0.95
C ASP A 92 -2.87 10.12 -0.53
N ASP A 93 -3.03 9.16 -1.44
CA ASP A 93 -2.70 7.75 -1.19
C ASP A 93 -1.20 7.54 -0.91
N ILE A 94 -0.31 8.27 -1.61
CA ILE A 94 1.14 8.25 -1.35
C ILE A 94 1.42 8.76 0.07
N VAL A 95 0.85 9.90 0.43
CA VAL A 95 1.02 10.49 1.78
C VAL A 95 0.49 9.55 2.84
N MET A 96 -0.69 8.96 2.65
CA MET A 96 -1.29 7.99 3.56
C MET A 96 -0.40 6.76 3.71
N THR A 97 0.12 6.22 2.61
CA THR A 97 1.00 5.04 2.63
C THR A 97 2.32 5.30 3.36
N LEU A 98 2.87 6.51 3.30
CA LEU A 98 4.06 6.89 4.07
C LEU A 98 3.77 7.16 5.56
N GLY A 99 2.50 7.27 5.94
CA GLY A 99 2.07 7.61 7.29
C GLY A 99 2.61 6.69 8.38
N GLY A 100 2.66 5.38 8.12
CA GLY A 100 3.22 4.40 9.04
C GLY A 100 4.69 4.66 9.34
N ARG A 101 5.48 4.88 8.28
CA ARG A 101 6.90 5.19 8.38
C ARG A 101 7.18 6.49 9.14
N VAL A 102 6.40 7.54 8.85
CA VAL A 102 6.51 8.83 9.53
C VAL A 102 6.12 8.71 11.01
N ALA A 103 5.09 7.94 11.33
CA ALA A 103 4.69 7.69 12.72
C ALA A 103 5.79 6.98 13.52
N GLU A 104 6.48 5.99 12.94
CA GLU A 104 7.66 5.36 13.57
C GLU A 104 8.73 6.41 13.87
N GLU A 105 9.11 7.23 12.90
CA GLU A 105 10.13 8.27 13.05
C GLU A 105 9.77 9.30 14.13
N LEU A 106 8.53 9.76 14.15
CA LEU A 106 8.08 10.80 15.10
C LEU A 106 7.94 10.29 16.54
N ILE A 107 7.42 9.06 16.72
CA ILE A 107 7.04 8.56 18.06
C ILE A 107 8.05 7.59 18.63
N ILE A 108 8.55 6.67 17.80
CA ILE A 108 9.54 5.67 18.24
C ILE A 108 10.94 6.27 18.23
N LYS A 109 11.17 7.31 17.40
CA LYS A 109 12.48 7.95 17.18
C LYS A 109 13.52 7.00 16.56
N ASP A 110 13.03 5.93 15.93
CA ASP A 110 13.83 4.96 15.19
C ASP A 110 13.04 4.48 13.98
N ILE A 111 13.74 3.90 13.03
CA ILE A 111 13.16 3.46 11.76
C ILE A 111 13.52 2.02 11.50
N GLY A 112 12.47 1.21 11.34
CA GLY A 112 12.61 -0.21 11.05
C GLY A 112 12.48 -0.53 9.56
N ALA A 113 12.85 -1.76 9.20
CA ALA A 113 12.61 -2.31 7.87
C ALA A 113 11.13 -2.67 7.62
N GLY A 114 10.25 -2.52 8.63
CA GLY A 114 8.83 -2.88 8.53
C GLY A 114 8.08 -2.12 7.44
N ALA A 115 8.44 -0.86 7.21
CA ALA A 115 7.85 -0.01 6.18
C ALA A 115 8.39 -0.26 4.75
N SER A 116 9.20 -1.30 4.52
CA SER A 116 9.81 -1.55 3.20
C SER A 116 8.79 -1.76 2.08
N ASN A 117 7.67 -2.42 2.40
CA ASN A 117 6.59 -2.63 1.45
C ASN A 117 5.91 -1.30 1.08
N ASP A 118 5.64 -0.44 2.04
CA ASP A 118 5.00 0.86 1.82
C ASP A 118 5.88 1.76 0.95
N ILE A 119 7.18 1.78 1.24
CA ILE A 119 8.17 2.51 0.44
C ILE A 119 8.19 1.97 -1.00
N SER A 120 8.14 0.65 -1.18
CA SER A 120 8.10 0.05 -2.52
C SER A 120 6.84 0.43 -3.29
N VAL A 121 5.67 0.35 -2.64
CA VAL A 121 4.38 0.72 -3.23
C VAL A 121 4.36 2.19 -3.64
N VAL A 122 4.82 3.08 -2.76
CA VAL A 122 4.90 4.53 -3.04
C VAL A 122 5.85 4.82 -4.19
N THR A 123 7.03 4.19 -4.19
CA THR A 123 8.03 4.37 -5.25
C THR A 123 7.48 3.93 -6.60
N GLU A 124 6.85 2.77 -6.67
CA GLU A 124 6.23 2.27 -7.90
C GLU A 124 5.11 3.19 -8.38
N ARG A 125 4.23 3.63 -7.47
CA ARG A 125 3.12 4.54 -7.81
C ARG A 125 3.63 5.87 -8.32
N ALA A 126 4.58 6.50 -7.62
CA ALA A 126 5.19 7.76 -8.05
C ALA A 126 5.87 7.63 -9.42
N ARG A 127 6.58 6.53 -9.64
CA ARG A 127 7.20 6.22 -10.93
C ARG A 127 6.14 6.14 -12.04
N LYS A 128 5.06 5.39 -11.84
CA LYS A 128 3.97 5.26 -12.82
C LYS A 128 3.29 6.60 -13.11
N MET A 129 3.10 7.44 -12.10
CA MET A 129 2.55 8.78 -12.28
C MET A 129 3.38 9.61 -13.26
N VAL A 130 4.70 9.50 -13.17
CA VAL A 130 5.62 10.25 -14.04
C VAL A 130 5.79 9.56 -15.39
N THR A 131 6.07 8.26 -15.41
CA THR A 131 6.51 7.55 -16.61
C THR A 131 5.38 7.00 -17.47
N GLU A 132 4.26 6.60 -16.87
CA GLU A 132 3.18 5.93 -17.60
C GLU A 132 1.93 6.82 -17.77
N TRP A 133 1.57 7.57 -16.72
CA TRP A 133 0.30 8.31 -16.71
C TRP A 133 0.45 9.79 -17.09
N GLY A 134 1.69 10.24 -17.39
CA GLY A 134 1.95 11.61 -17.86
C GLY A 134 1.53 12.69 -16.86
N MET A 135 1.63 12.41 -15.56
CA MET A 135 1.18 13.31 -14.49
C MET A 135 2.28 14.28 -14.00
N SER A 136 3.44 14.30 -14.66
CA SER A 136 4.52 15.26 -14.37
C SER A 136 4.23 16.60 -15.05
N ASP A 137 4.28 17.68 -14.27
CA ASP A 137 4.11 19.03 -14.81
C ASP A 137 5.34 19.50 -15.62
N VAL A 138 6.50 18.84 -15.41
CA VAL A 138 7.77 19.15 -16.11
C VAL A 138 7.88 18.36 -17.41
N LEU A 139 7.55 17.05 -17.37
CA LEU A 139 7.70 16.17 -18.53
C LEU A 139 6.46 16.16 -19.44
N GLY A 140 5.32 16.61 -18.93
CA GLY A 140 4.05 16.63 -19.66
C GLY A 140 3.41 15.25 -19.84
N PRO A 141 2.31 15.18 -20.64
CA PRO A 141 1.52 13.97 -20.84
C PRO A 141 2.15 13.03 -21.88
N VAL A 142 3.32 12.51 -21.55
CA VAL A 142 4.08 11.58 -22.41
C VAL A 142 4.32 10.30 -21.63
N ASN A 143 4.21 9.16 -22.34
CA ASN A 143 4.50 7.85 -21.77
C ASN A 143 5.99 7.51 -22.00
N TYR A 144 6.75 7.46 -20.92
CA TYR A 144 8.16 7.06 -20.89
C TYR A 144 8.36 5.66 -20.32
N GLY A 145 7.26 4.95 -19.98
CA GLY A 145 7.32 3.60 -19.46
C GLY A 145 7.89 2.64 -20.49
N ASP A 146 8.69 1.69 -20.04
CA ASP A 146 9.14 0.59 -20.87
C ASP A 146 7.90 -0.21 -21.29
N GLY A 147 7.58 -0.20 -22.57
CA GLY A 147 6.56 -1.07 -23.11
C GLY A 147 6.93 -2.51 -22.78
N ASP A 148 6.16 -3.15 -21.89
CA ASP A 148 6.26 -4.56 -21.56
C ASP A 148 6.03 -5.42 -22.83
N GLN A 149 7.02 -5.46 -23.70
CA GLN A 149 7.09 -6.51 -24.71
C GLN A 149 7.94 -7.65 -24.15
N VAL A 150 7.31 -8.45 -23.27
CA VAL A 150 7.82 -9.77 -22.92
C VAL A 150 7.74 -10.65 -24.16
N PHE A 151 8.75 -10.57 -25.01
CA PHE A 151 8.97 -11.56 -26.05
C PHE A 151 9.93 -12.63 -25.47
N ILE A 152 9.37 -13.77 -25.12
CA ILE A 152 10.12 -14.95 -24.69
C ILE A 152 11.10 -15.32 -25.81
N GLY A 153 12.40 -15.04 -25.64
CA GLY A 153 13.44 -15.59 -26.49
C GLY A 153 14.54 -14.68 -27.03
N ARG A 154 14.65 -13.42 -26.61
CA ARG A 154 15.80 -12.56 -26.90
C ARG A 154 16.15 -11.69 -25.71
N ASP A 155 17.41 -11.69 -25.30
CA ASP A 155 18.02 -10.64 -24.47
C ASP A 155 17.88 -9.30 -25.23
N MET A 156 16.78 -8.60 -25.01
CA MET A 156 16.65 -7.22 -25.45
C MET A 156 17.18 -6.33 -24.33
N GLN A 157 18.34 -5.73 -24.56
CA GLN A 157 18.73 -4.53 -23.84
C GLN A 157 17.56 -3.57 -23.87
N THR A 158 17.00 -3.27 -22.71
CA THR A 158 15.97 -2.25 -22.50
C THR A 158 16.57 -0.92 -22.96
N ARG A 159 16.26 -0.50 -24.18
CA ARG A 159 16.64 0.82 -24.67
C ARG A 159 15.74 1.81 -23.95
N SER A 160 16.32 2.66 -23.11
CA SER A 160 15.61 3.82 -22.57
C SER A 160 15.04 4.65 -23.72
N VAL A 161 13.74 4.90 -23.68
CA VAL A 161 13.01 5.65 -24.73
C VAL A 161 13.25 7.16 -24.61
N TYR A 162 14.07 7.59 -23.66
CA TYR A 162 14.33 8.99 -23.32
C TYR A 162 15.83 9.28 -23.27
N SER A 163 16.19 10.58 -23.43
CA SER A 163 17.57 11.05 -23.37
C SER A 163 18.11 11.11 -21.94
N GLU A 164 19.43 11.11 -21.77
CA GLU A 164 20.09 11.32 -20.47
C GLU A 164 19.61 12.59 -19.77
N THR A 165 19.35 13.66 -20.52
CA THR A 165 18.81 14.92 -20.00
C THR A 165 17.40 14.72 -19.42
N THR A 166 16.55 13.93 -20.07
CA THR A 166 15.20 13.62 -19.57
C THR A 166 15.27 12.70 -18.35
N ALA A 167 16.28 11.83 -18.28
CA ALA A 167 16.48 10.93 -17.13
C ALA A 167 16.87 11.67 -15.84
N THR A 168 17.38 12.90 -15.95
CA THR A 168 17.82 13.76 -14.82
C THR A 168 16.74 14.72 -14.33
N LEU A 169 15.63 14.83 -15.02
CA LEU A 169 14.46 15.62 -14.63
C LEU A 169 13.52 14.81 -13.72
#